data_c77e3f1b5d352aadc1b22a2a1f821388
#
_entry.id   c77e3f1b5d352aadc1b22a2a1f821388
#
_cell.length_a   1.000
_cell.length_b   1.000
_cell.length_c   1.000
_cell.angle_alpha   90.00
_cell.angle_beta   90.00
_cell.angle_gamma   90.00
#
_symmetry.space_group_name_H-M   'P 1'
#
loop_
_entity.id
_entity.type
_entity.pdbx_description
1 polymer ?
#
loop_
_entity_poly.entity_id
_entity_poly.type
_entity_poly.pdbx_seq_one_letter_code
_entity_poly.pdbx_strand_id
1 'polypeptide(L)'
;MHSKVEFFNNIAELWDGWEDRDALGCVMKAGLQKMEISSHEIILDVGCGTGNLTQALLGRLGPGAKVAAIDISPRMVEVAKTKVRDGRVSWQVADACQTPFSSNYFDRIFCFSVWPHFDDPKATALELRRVLRPLGRLHIWHHIGRDKVNEIHATASPAVSQDILLPAQDLAALLLEWGFDVLEAEETENHYLISAQKPEKTGEC
;
A
#
# COMPACT_ATOMS: atom_id res chain seq x y z
N MET A 1 -6.24 14.59 -9.63
CA MET A 1 -6.49 14.53 -8.17
C MET A 1 -7.98 14.62 -7.81
N HIS A 2 -8.73 15.69 -8.10
CA HIS A 2 -10.16 15.80 -7.73
C HIS A 2 -11.03 14.64 -8.24
N SER A 3 -10.85 14.18 -9.49
CA SER A 3 -11.65 13.09 -10.09
C SER A 3 -11.42 11.73 -9.41
N LYS A 4 -10.19 11.41 -8.98
CA LYS A 4 -9.88 10.15 -8.26
C LYS A 4 -10.46 10.14 -6.86
N VAL A 5 -10.31 11.24 -6.11
CA VAL A 5 -10.92 11.36 -4.76
C VAL A 5 -12.44 11.20 -4.84
N GLU A 6 -13.08 11.86 -5.80
CA GLU A 6 -14.52 11.76 -6.02
C GLU A 6 -14.94 10.32 -6.40
N PHE A 7 -14.19 9.69 -7.31
CA PHE A 7 -14.43 8.30 -7.70
C PHE A 7 -14.39 7.37 -6.48
N PHE A 8 -13.30 7.38 -5.71
CA PHE A 8 -13.16 6.52 -4.54
C PHE A 8 -14.15 6.84 -3.43
N ASN A 9 -14.53 8.11 -3.24
CA ASN A 9 -15.61 8.48 -2.32
C ASN A 9 -16.94 7.83 -2.70
N ASN A 10 -17.29 7.84 -3.99
CA ASN A 10 -18.57 7.34 -4.49
C ASN A 10 -18.71 5.82 -4.38
N ILE A 11 -17.60 5.08 -4.42
CA ILE A 11 -17.61 3.60 -4.39
C ILE A 11 -17.29 3.01 -3.01
N ALA A 12 -16.93 3.83 -2.03
CA ALA A 12 -16.42 3.35 -0.73
C ALA A 12 -17.36 2.36 -0.03
N GLU A 13 -18.68 2.60 -0.06
CA GLU A 13 -19.67 1.70 0.56
C GLU A 13 -19.85 0.39 -0.22
N LEU A 14 -19.54 0.37 -1.50
CA LEU A 14 -19.72 -0.79 -2.37
C LEU A 14 -18.45 -1.62 -2.49
N TRP A 15 -17.29 -1.03 -2.13
CA TRP A 15 -15.95 -1.60 -2.35
C TRP A 15 -15.82 -3.02 -1.86
N ASP A 16 -16.23 -3.27 -0.62
CA ASP A 16 -16.12 -4.59 0.02
C ASP A 16 -17.09 -5.64 -0.57
N GLY A 17 -18.05 -5.24 -1.38
CA GLY A 17 -19.00 -6.14 -2.04
C GLY A 17 -18.54 -6.65 -3.41
N TRP A 18 -17.43 -6.14 -3.94
CA TRP A 18 -16.97 -6.52 -5.28
C TRP A 18 -16.11 -7.79 -5.29
N GLU A 19 -15.61 -8.19 -4.14
CA GLU A 19 -14.76 -9.37 -3.99
C GLU A 19 -15.27 -10.29 -2.87
N ASP A 20 -14.93 -11.57 -2.97
CA ASP A 20 -15.10 -12.50 -1.87
C ASP A 20 -14.14 -12.16 -0.73
N ARG A 21 -14.66 -11.59 0.34
CA ARG A 21 -13.90 -11.09 1.50
C ARG A 21 -13.14 -12.20 2.23
N ASP A 22 -13.70 -13.41 2.29
CA ASP A 22 -13.05 -14.54 2.96
C ASP A 22 -11.87 -15.03 2.12
N ALA A 23 -12.06 -15.14 0.80
CA ALA A 23 -10.98 -15.47 -0.13
C ALA A 23 -9.86 -14.41 -0.09
N LEU A 24 -10.20 -13.12 -0.16
CA LEU A 24 -9.24 -12.02 -0.05
C LEU A 24 -8.49 -12.07 1.28
N GLY A 25 -9.19 -12.31 2.38
CA GLY A 25 -8.60 -12.46 3.72
C GLY A 25 -7.61 -13.62 3.80
N CYS A 26 -7.90 -14.75 3.15
CA CYS A 26 -6.98 -15.89 3.06
C CYS A 26 -5.72 -15.54 2.26
N VAL A 27 -5.86 -14.86 1.13
CA VAL A 27 -4.72 -14.41 0.30
C VAL A 27 -3.84 -13.44 1.07
N MET A 28 -4.43 -12.43 1.72
CA MET A 28 -3.68 -11.47 2.55
C MET A 28 -2.94 -12.18 3.68
N LYS A 29 -3.59 -13.08 4.40
CA LYS A 29 -2.98 -13.84 5.50
C LYS A 29 -1.79 -14.66 5.01
N ALA A 30 -1.92 -15.36 3.90
CA ALA A 30 -0.86 -16.16 3.31
C ALA A 30 0.31 -15.29 2.82
N GLY A 31 0.04 -14.17 2.15
CA GLY A 31 1.07 -13.22 1.69
C GLY A 31 1.83 -12.61 2.86
N LEU A 32 1.13 -12.08 3.87
CA LEU A 32 1.74 -11.49 5.05
C LEU A 32 2.58 -12.50 5.86
N GLN A 33 2.23 -13.80 5.80
CA GLN A 33 3.01 -14.85 6.47
C GLN A 33 4.40 -15.01 5.87
N LYS A 34 4.55 -14.83 4.56
CA LYS A 34 5.84 -14.92 3.85
C LYS A 34 6.73 -13.69 4.09
N MET A 35 6.15 -12.55 4.46
CA MET A 35 6.85 -11.27 4.59
C MET A 35 7.56 -11.09 5.94
N GLU A 36 7.54 -12.07 6.83
CA GLU A 36 8.27 -12.08 8.10
C GLU A 36 8.08 -10.81 8.94
N ILE A 37 6.82 -10.40 9.13
CA ILE A 37 6.47 -9.21 9.90
C ILE A 37 6.72 -9.46 11.39
N SER A 38 7.53 -8.60 12.02
CA SER A 38 7.75 -8.65 13.47
C SER A 38 6.52 -8.14 14.23
N SER A 39 6.24 -8.75 15.38
CA SER A 39 5.06 -8.41 16.19
C SER A 39 5.05 -6.99 16.77
N HIS A 40 6.14 -6.23 16.65
CA HIS A 40 6.30 -4.90 17.27
C HIS A 40 6.48 -3.78 16.23
N GLU A 41 6.35 -4.10 14.95
CA GLU A 41 6.60 -3.12 13.88
C GLU A 41 5.62 -1.92 13.93
N ILE A 42 6.13 -0.77 13.52
CA ILE A 42 5.33 0.41 13.19
C ILE A 42 5.15 0.41 11.67
N ILE A 43 3.91 0.22 11.23
CA ILE A 43 3.58 -0.01 9.83
C ILE A 43 2.76 1.15 9.27
N LEU A 44 3.02 1.52 8.00
CA LEU A 44 2.18 2.41 7.22
C LEU A 44 1.44 1.61 6.15
N ASP A 45 0.11 1.71 6.15
CA ASP A 45 -0.78 1.19 5.11
C ASP A 45 -1.22 2.36 4.22
N VAL A 46 -0.69 2.42 3.00
CA VAL A 46 -0.91 3.51 2.03
C VAL A 46 -1.99 3.14 1.03
N GLY A 47 -2.99 4.00 0.89
CA GLY A 47 -4.20 3.68 0.12
C GLY A 47 -4.97 2.57 0.82
N CYS A 48 -5.20 2.74 2.12
CA CYS A 48 -5.78 1.70 2.98
C CYS A 48 -7.23 1.32 2.59
N GLY A 49 -7.88 2.12 1.75
CA GLY A 49 -9.26 1.92 1.32
C GLY A 49 -10.18 1.72 2.52
N THR A 50 -10.99 0.69 2.48
CA THR A 50 -11.90 0.31 3.57
C THR A 50 -11.21 -0.47 4.70
N GLY A 51 -9.87 -0.57 4.72
CA GLY A 51 -9.08 -1.14 5.82
C GLY A 51 -8.93 -2.67 5.78
N ASN A 52 -9.06 -3.31 4.63
CA ASN A 52 -8.92 -4.77 4.49
C ASN A 52 -7.51 -5.25 4.87
N LEU A 53 -6.46 -4.61 4.31
CA LEU A 53 -5.09 -4.96 4.65
C LEU A 53 -4.77 -4.58 6.11
N THR A 54 -5.20 -3.39 6.57
CA THR A 54 -5.05 -2.98 7.96
C THR A 54 -5.57 -4.04 8.93
N GLN A 55 -6.78 -4.58 8.68
CA GLN A 55 -7.37 -5.64 9.48
C GLN A 55 -6.53 -6.93 9.48
N ALA A 56 -6.02 -7.32 8.31
CA ALA A 56 -5.17 -8.50 8.17
C ALA A 56 -3.82 -8.34 8.92
N LEU A 57 -3.21 -7.14 8.86
CA LEU A 57 -1.99 -6.79 9.59
C LEU A 57 -2.19 -6.91 11.10
N LEU A 58 -3.30 -6.40 11.64
CA LEU A 58 -3.60 -6.47 13.08
C LEU A 58 -3.66 -7.90 13.62
N GLY A 59 -4.06 -8.86 12.79
CA GLY A 59 -4.07 -10.28 13.14
C GLY A 59 -2.67 -10.90 13.32
N ARG A 60 -1.60 -10.21 12.91
CA ARG A 60 -0.21 -10.65 13.02
C ARG A 60 0.59 -9.86 14.05
N LEU A 61 0.12 -8.67 14.36
CA LEU A 61 0.82 -7.70 15.20
C LEU A 61 0.48 -7.89 16.68
N GLY A 62 1.49 -7.74 17.53
CA GLY A 62 1.34 -7.74 18.99
C GLY A 62 0.79 -6.43 19.54
N PRO A 63 0.59 -6.35 20.85
CA PRO A 63 -0.06 -5.20 21.50
C PRO A 63 0.77 -3.91 21.45
N GLY A 64 2.10 -4.02 21.26
CA GLY A 64 3.02 -2.88 21.17
C GLY A 64 3.18 -2.31 19.76
N ALA A 65 2.63 -2.96 18.74
CA ALA A 65 2.71 -2.50 17.36
C ALA A 65 1.77 -1.30 17.10
N LYS A 66 2.05 -0.58 16.03
CA LYS A 66 1.19 0.53 15.55
C LYS A 66 1.01 0.44 14.05
N VAL A 67 -0.18 0.76 13.58
CA VAL A 67 -0.49 0.90 12.16
C VAL A 67 -1.00 2.32 11.93
N ALA A 68 -0.31 3.06 11.06
CA ALA A 68 -0.88 4.26 10.47
C ALA A 68 -1.50 3.86 9.13
N ALA A 69 -2.77 4.18 8.93
CA ALA A 69 -3.49 3.87 7.70
C ALA A 69 -3.95 5.18 7.05
N ILE A 70 -3.51 5.41 5.81
CA ILE A 70 -3.82 6.63 5.07
C ILE A 70 -4.53 6.31 3.77
N ASP A 71 -5.47 7.16 3.40
CA ASP A 71 -6.11 7.17 2.10
C ASP A 71 -6.43 8.60 1.68
N ILE A 72 -6.45 8.86 0.37
CA ILE A 72 -6.80 10.18 -0.17
C ILE A 72 -8.31 10.43 -0.10
N SER A 73 -9.12 9.37 -0.03
CA SER A 73 -10.58 9.42 0.05
C SER A 73 -11.05 9.49 1.51
N PRO A 74 -11.66 10.60 1.95
CA PRO A 74 -12.28 10.69 3.27
C PRO A 74 -13.30 9.59 3.53
N ARG A 75 -14.09 9.22 2.50
CA ARG A 75 -15.14 8.21 2.64
C ARG A 75 -14.59 6.80 2.85
N MET A 76 -13.50 6.44 2.16
CA MET A 76 -12.79 5.17 2.42
C MET A 76 -12.33 5.09 3.88
N VAL A 77 -11.71 6.17 4.39
CA VAL A 77 -11.25 6.24 5.78
C VAL A 77 -12.42 6.14 6.78
N GLU A 78 -13.57 6.75 6.49
CA GLU A 78 -14.76 6.63 7.34
C GLU A 78 -15.27 5.19 7.42
N VAL A 79 -15.40 4.51 6.28
CA VAL A 79 -15.79 3.09 6.21
C VAL A 79 -14.79 2.23 6.99
N ALA A 80 -13.49 2.43 6.77
CA ALA A 80 -12.44 1.70 7.48
C ALA A 80 -12.56 1.85 9.01
N LYS A 81 -12.76 3.07 9.51
CA LYS A 81 -12.92 3.36 10.95
C LYS A 81 -14.14 2.65 11.58
N THR A 82 -15.22 2.49 10.81
CA THR A 82 -16.41 1.77 11.32
C THR A 82 -16.18 0.27 11.38
N LYS A 83 -15.42 -0.26 10.41
CA LYS A 83 -15.14 -1.69 10.25
C LYS A 83 -14.05 -2.19 11.19
N VAL A 84 -12.97 -1.44 11.34
CA VAL A 84 -11.79 -1.85 12.12
C VAL A 84 -11.65 -0.96 13.35
N ARG A 85 -12.06 -1.49 14.51
CA ARG A 85 -12.01 -0.79 15.81
C ARG A 85 -10.89 -1.37 16.67
N ASP A 86 -9.67 -0.90 16.45
CA ASP A 86 -8.48 -1.34 17.18
C ASP A 86 -7.64 -0.11 17.56
N GLY A 87 -7.29 0.02 18.83
CA GLY A 87 -6.55 1.17 19.36
C GLY A 87 -5.10 1.27 18.88
N ARG A 88 -4.60 0.26 18.17
CA ARG A 88 -3.28 0.27 17.53
C ARG A 88 -3.28 1.01 16.19
N VAL A 89 -4.45 1.36 15.63
CA VAL A 89 -4.57 2.00 14.30
C VAL A 89 -4.82 3.49 14.43
N SER A 90 -4.05 4.28 13.71
CA SER A 90 -4.33 5.70 13.46
C SER A 90 -4.77 5.89 12.01
N TRP A 91 -5.97 6.42 11.80
CA TRP A 91 -6.58 6.64 10.49
C TRP A 91 -6.46 8.11 10.09
N GLN A 92 -5.96 8.39 8.87
CA GLN A 92 -5.81 9.76 8.40
C GLN A 92 -6.17 9.86 6.91
N VAL A 93 -6.79 10.97 6.55
CA VAL A 93 -6.92 11.37 5.14
C VAL A 93 -5.65 12.10 4.76
N ALA A 94 -4.87 11.54 3.85
CA ALA A 94 -3.59 12.10 3.44
C ALA A 94 -3.21 11.69 2.01
N ASP A 95 -2.42 12.54 1.37
CA ASP A 95 -1.76 12.25 0.10
C ASP A 95 -0.46 11.48 0.35
N ALA A 96 -0.25 10.39 -0.38
CA ALA A 96 0.96 9.59 -0.28
C ALA A 96 2.23 10.32 -0.75
N CYS A 97 2.09 11.36 -1.58
CA CYS A 97 3.21 12.21 -2.01
C CYS A 97 3.68 13.18 -0.93
N GLN A 98 2.87 13.45 0.08
CA GLN A 98 3.17 14.39 1.15
C GLN A 98 2.49 13.95 2.45
N THR A 99 3.09 12.98 3.13
CA THR A 99 2.53 12.43 4.35
C THR A 99 2.86 13.29 5.57
N PRO A 100 2.00 13.31 6.62
CA PRO A 100 2.25 14.10 7.83
C PRO A 100 3.24 13.43 8.81
N PHE A 101 4.02 12.46 8.36
CA PHE A 101 4.88 11.68 9.24
C PHE A 101 6.34 12.18 9.23
N SER A 102 7.02 11.96 10.35
CA SER A 102 8.45 12.25 10.48
C SER A 102 9.30 11.30 9.62
N SER A 103 10.47 11.77 9.21
CA SER A 103 11.46 10.91 8.53
C SER A 103 11.88 9.75 9.43
N ASN A 104 12.17 8.59 8.83
CA ASN A 104 12.69 7.40 9.52
C ASN A 104 11.77 6.90 10.66
N TYR A 105 10.47 6.89 10.42
CA TYR A 105 9.49 6.53 11.43
C TYR A 105 8.99 5.09 11.32
N PHE A 106 8.75 4.60 10.09
CA PHE A 106 8.14 3.29 9.85
C PHE A 106 9.17 2.19 9.64
N ASP A 107 8.88 1.01 10.19
CA ASP A 107 9.59 -0.23 9.92
C ASP A 107 9.27 -0.77 8.53
N ARG A 108 7.99 -0.63 8.16
CA ARG A 108 7.43 -1.23 6.98
C ARG A 108 6.31 -0.37 6.40
N ILE A 109 6.23 -0.35 5.07
CA ILE A 109 5.17 0.32 4.33
C ILE A 109 4.55 -0.69 3.38
N PHE A 110 3.23 -0.69 3.30
CA PHE A 110 2.46 -1.42 2.31
C PHE A 110 1.72 -0.47 1.39
N CYS A 111 1.80 -0.75 0.08
CA CYS A 111 0.97 -0.21 -0.97
C CYS A 111 0.19 -1.41 -1.56
N PHE A 112 -0.97 -1.74 -0.98
CA PHE A 112 -1.78 -2.87 -1.41
C PHE A 112 -2.87 -2.43 -2.37
N SER A 113 -2.80 -2.90 -3.62
CA SER A 113 -3.77 -2.57 -4.70
C SER A 113 -4.00 -1.07 -4.91
N VAL A 114 -2.95 -0.24 -4.76
CA VAL A 114 -3.05 1.22 -4.84
C VAL A 114 -2.03 1.85 -5.79
N TRP A 115 -0.89 1.20 -6.03
CA TRP A 115 0.25 1.83 -6.71
C TRP A 115 -0.06 2.51 -8.04
N PRO A 116 -0.87 1.95 -8.95
CA PRO A 116 -1.20 2.59 -10.23
C PRO A 116 -1.96 3.92 -10.08
N HIS A 117 -2.59 4.14 -8.92
CA HIS A 117 -3.41 5.33 -8.69
C HIS A 117 -2.61 6.58 -8.29
N PHE A 118 -1.32 6.45 -8.05
CA PHE A 118 -0.48 7.61 -7.73
C PHE A 118 -0.23 8.46 -8.99
N ASP A 119 -0.59 9.75 -8.94
CA ASP A 119 -0.40 10.69 -10.06
C ASP A 119 1.09 10.96 -10.31
N ASP A 120 1.91 10.95 -9.26
CA ASP A 120 3.38 11.03 -9.34
C ASP A 120 4.01 9.88 -8.53
N PRO A 121 4.23 8.70 -9.17
CA PRO A 121 4.85 7.55 -8.50
C PRO A 121 6.25 7.82 -7.96
N LYS A 122 7.04 8.70 -8.63
CA LYS A 122 8.37 9.07 -8.17
C LYS A 122 8.33 9.90 -6.90
N ALA A 123 7.51 10.95 -6.87
CA ALA A 123 7.33 11.76 -5.67
C ALA A 123 6.81 10.91 -4.51
N THR A 124 5.85 10.03 -4.76
CA THR A 124 5.35 9.06 -3.78
C THR A 124 6.47 8.17 -3.26
N ALA A 125 7.25 7.54 -4.14
CA ALA A 125 8.35 6.66 -3.73
C ALA A 125 9.38 7.39 -2.85
N LEU A 126 9.74 8.62 -3.22
CA LEU A 126 10.70 9.45 -2.45
C LEU A 126 10.14 9.83 -1.07
N GLU A 127 8.85 10.14 -0.98
CA GLU A 127 8.19 10.41 0.29
C GLU A 127 8.13 9.16 1.17
N LEU A 128 7.73 8.01 0.61
CA LEU A 128 7.71 6.75 1.33
C LEU A 128 9.12 6.36 1.81
N ARG A 129 10.15 6.59 0.96
CA ARG A 129 11.55 6.40 1.37
C ARG A 129 11.96 7.36 2.50
N ARG A 130 11.48 8.60 2.50
CA ARG A 130 11.75 9.56 3.58
C ARG A 130 11.22 9.06 4.92
N VAL A 131 9.99 8.57 4.96
CA VAL A 131 9.33 8.14 6.21
C VAL A 131 9.74 6.75 6.66
N LEU A 132 10.24 5.88 5.77
CA LEU A 132 10.87 4.61 6.13
C LEU A 132 12.18 4.86 6.90
N ARG A 133 12.41 4.07 7.94
CA ARG A 133 13.71 4.03 8.60
C ARG A 133 14.76 3.31 7.74
N PRO A 134 16.06 3.52 7.98
CA PRO A 134 17.09 2.69 7.36
C PRO A 134 16.78 1.21 7.55
N LEU A 135 16.97 0.41 6.52
CA LEU A 135 16.61 -1.01 6.45
C LEU A 135 15.10 -1.32 6.56
N GLY A 136 14.25 -0.29 6.61
CA GLY A 136 12.79 -0.46 6.52
C GLY A 136 12.37 -0.92 5.14
N ARG A 137 11.26 -1.65 5.05
CA ARG A 137 10.80 -2.31 3.82
C ARG A 137 9.54 -1.67 3.25
N LEU A 138 9.52 -1.50 1.93
CA LEU A 138 8.35 -1.12 1.13
C LEU A 138 7.86 -2.37 0.39
N HIS A 139 6.55 -2.64 0.45
CA HIS A 139 5.90 -3.67 -0.34
C HIS A 139 4.84 -3.04 -1.24
N ILE A 140 4.98 -3.23 -2.56
CA ILE A 140 3.97 -2.92 -3.56
C ILE A 140 3.34 -4.24 -3.95
N TRP A 141 2.07 -4.45 -3.57
CA TRP A 141 1.44 -5.74 -3.65
C TRP A 141 0.03 -5.67 -4.24
N HIS A 142 -0.24 -6.52 -5.22
CA HIS A 142 -1.58 -6.79 -5.71
C HIS A 142 -1.88 -8.29 -5.59
N HIS A 143 -3.09 -8.62 -5.15
CA HIS A 143 -3.53 -10.01 -4.97
C HIS A 143 -4.00 -10.68 -6.26
N ILE A 144 -4.00 -9.94 -7.37
CA ILE A 144 -4.28 -10.38 -8.73
C ILE A 144 -3.12 -9.95 -9.65
N GLY A 145 -3.00 -10.60 -10.80
CA GLY A 145 -1.93 -10.29 -11.75
C GLY A 145 -2.10 -8.93 -12.43
N ARG A 146 -0.99 -8.38 -12.92
CA ARG A 146 -0.90 -7.07 -13.55
C ARG A 146 -1.90 -6.85 -14.69
N ASP A 147 -2.02 -7.83 -15.59
CA ASP A 147 -2.91 -7.70 -16.75
C ASP A 147 -4.37 -7.57 -16.32
N LYS A 148 -4.77 -8.30 -15.27
CA LYS A 148 -6.11 -8.20 -14.71
C LYS A 148 -6.35 -6.85 -14.01
N VAL A 149 -5.35 -6.32 -13.30
CA VAL A 149 -5.43 -4.95 -12.73
C VAL A 149 -5.68 -3.93 -13.85
N ASN A 150 -4.87 -3.97 -14.90
CA ASN A 150 -4.97 -3.03 -16.02
C ASN A 150 -6.29 -3.17 -16.79
N GLU A 151 -6.81 -4.39 -16.96
CA GLU A 151 -8.13 -4.64 -17.57
C GLU A 151 -9.26 -3.99 -16.74
N ILE A 152 -9.23 -4.17 -15.42
CA ILE A 152 -10.20 -3.56 -14.50
C ILE A 152 -10.16 -2.04 -14.61
N HIS A 153 -8.98 -1.42 -14.56
CA HIS A 153 -8.84 0.02 -14.65
C HIS A 153 -9.37 0.57 -15.98
N ALA A 154 -9.03 -0.08 -17.10
CA ALA A 154 -9.45 0.35 -18.43
C ALA A 154 -10.98 0.41 -18.59
N THR A 155 -11.73 -0.36 -17.81
CA THR A 155 -13.19 -0.48 -17.91
C THR A 155 -13.98 0.15 -16.78
N ALA A 156 -13.31 0.48 -15.63
CA ALA A 156 -14.00 0.90 -14.41
C ALA A 156 -14.54 2.34 -14.50
N SER A 157 -13.70 3.31 -14.82
CA SER A 157 -14.07 4.73 -14.86
C SER A 157 -13.00 5.56 -15.58
N PRO A 158 -13.38 6.65 -16.26
CA PRO A 158 -12.40 7.60 -16.81
C PRO A 158 -11.41 8.16 -15.77
N ALA A 159 -11.79 8.18 -14.49
CA ALA A 159 -10.93 8.65 -13.40
C ALA A 159 -9.71 7.76 -13.16
N VAL A 160 -9.79 6.47 -13.50
CA VAL A 160 -8.74 5.46 -13.26
C VAL A 160 -8.34 4.69 -14.55
N SER A 161 -8.99 4.96 -15.69
CA SER A 161 -8.76 4.21 -16.92
C SER A 161 -7.34 4.34 -17.50
N GLN A 162 -6.60 5.35 -17.09
CA GLN A 162 -5.20 5.57 -17.48
C GLN A 162 -4.21 5.13 -16.40
N ASP A 163 -4.70 4.57 -15.29
CA ASP A 163 -3.87 4.09 -14.20
C ASP A 163 -3.30 2.71 -14.56
N ILE A 164 -2.04 2.67 -14.94
CA ILE A 164 -1.36 1.47 -15.44
C ILE A 164 -0.40 0.93 -14.39
N LEU A 165 -0.54 -0.33 -14.05
CA LEU A 165 0.45 -1.09 -13.30
C LEU A 165 1.54 -1.53 -14.29
N LEU A 166 2.76 -1.06 -14.10
CA LEU A 166 3.91 -1.43 -14.92
C LEU A 166 4.31 -2.90 -14.68
N PRO A 167 5.04 -3.55 -15.60
CA PRO A 167 5.70 -4.82 -15.32
C PRO A 167 6.56 -4.72 -14.05
N ALA A 168 6.58 -5.78 -13.24
CA ALA A 168 7.28 -5.76 -11.94
C ALA A 168 8.76 -5.41 -12.07
N GLN A 169 9.42 -5.90 -13.12
CA GLN A 169 10.83 -5.62 -13.37
C GLN A 169 11.08 -4.15 -13.76
N ASP A 170 10.16 -3.54 -14.51
CA ASP A 170 10.29 -2.15 -14.92
C ASP A 170 10.09 -1.21 -13.71
N LEU A 171 9.08 -1.48 -12.88
CA LEU A 171 8.88 -0.71 -11.65
C LEU A 171 10.01 -0.93 -10.65
N ALA A 172 10.55 -2.14 -10.56
CA ALA A 172 11.72 -2.45 -9.73
C ALA A 172 12.97 -1.64 -10.18
N ALA A 173 13.20 -1.52 -11.48
CA ALA A 173 14.28 -0.70 -12.03
C ALA A 173 14.11 0.78 -11.64
N LEU A 174 12.88 1.31 -11.71
CA LEU A 174 12.58 2.68 -11.26
C LEU A 174 12.82 2.85 -9.76
N LEU A 175 12.42 1.88 -8.92
CA LEU A 175 12.67 1.95 -7.48
C LEU A 175 14.16 1.96 -7.15
N LEU A 176 14.99 1.21 -7.89
CA LEU A 176 16.45 1.28 -7.78
C LEU A 176 16.96 2.69 -8.11
N GLU A 177 16.50 3.30 -9.22
CA GLU A 177 16.86 4.67 -9.59
C GLU A 177 16.42 5.70 -8.52
N TRP A 178 15.30 5.45 -7.82
CA TRP A 178 14.79 6.31 -6.75
C TRP A 178 15.44 6.02 -5.39
N GLY A 179 16.44 5.15 -5.36
CA GLY A 179 17.32 4.94 -4.21
C GLY A 179 16.83 3.91 -3.21
N PHE A 180 16.06 2.93 -3.66
CA PHE A 180 15.77 1.72 -2.89
C PHE A 180 16.69 0.57 -3.31
N ASP A 181 16.93 -0.38 -2.41
CA ASP A 181 17.45 -1.71 -2.74
C ASP A 181 16.28 -2.63 -3.01
N VAL A 182 16.17 -3.18 -4.21
CA VAL A 182 15.08 -4.12 -4.54
C VAL A 182 15.48 -5.51 -4.07
N LEU A 183 14.64 -6.11 -3.22
CA LEU A 183 14.85 -7.43 -2.65
C LEU A 183 14.15 -8.52 -3.47
N GLU A 184 12.99 -8.18 -4.05
CA GLU A 184 12.14 -9.09 -4.78
C GLU A 184 11.29 -8.31 -5.78
N ALA A 185 11.09 -8.85 -6.97
CA ALA A 185 10.16 -8.35 -7.97
C ALA A 185 9.56 -9.55 -8.71
N GLU A 186 8.33 -9.88 -8.41
CA GLU A 186 7.62 -11.06 -8.91
C GLU A 186 6.24 -10.69 -9.44
N GLU A 187 5.91 -11.16 -10.63
CA GLU A 187 4.54 -11.13 -11.15
C GLU A 187 4.15 -12.48 -11.77
N THR A 188 2.90 -12.84 -11.58
CA THR A 188 2.26 -14.00 -12.19
C THR A 188 0.87 -13.60 -12.65
N GLU A 189 0.11 -14.51 -13.24
CA GLU A 189 -1.29 -14.27 -13.59
C GLU A 189 -2.18 -13.95 -12.38
N ASN A 190 -1.77 -14.38 -11.17
CA ASN A 190 -2.58 -14.28 -9.96
C ASN A 190 -1.96 -13.47 -8.85
N HIS A 191 -0.84 -12.79 -9.11
CA HIS A 191 -0.12 -12.10 -8.05
C HIS A 191 0.91 -11.12 -8.62
N TYR A 192 1.14 -10.03 -7.90
CA TYR A 192 2.16 -9.04 -8.19
C TYR A 192 2.76 -8.56 -6.87
N LEU A 193 4.08 -8.67 -6.73
CA LEU A 193 4.79 -8.22 -5.53
C LEU A 193 6.15 -7.62 -5.88
N ILE A 194 6.40 -6.43 -5.37
CA ILE A 194 7.75 -5.88 -5.28
C ILE A 194 8.03 -5.60 -3.80
N SER A 195 9.14 -6.14 -3.32
CA SER A 195 9.68 -5.85 -1.99
C SER A 195 10.97 -5.06 -2.17
N ALA A 196 11.02 -3.87 -1.60
CA ALA A 196 12.18 -3.00 -1.65
C ALA A 196 12.57 -2.52 -0.25
N GLN A 197 13.82 -2.15 -0.06
CA GLN A 197 14.36 -1.73 1.23
C GLN A 197 15.00 -0.35 1.11
N LYS A 198 14.81 0.49 2.12
CA LYS A 198 15.61 1.70 2.23
C LYS A 198 17.03 1.33 2.61
N PRO A 199 18.07 1.72 1.84
CA PRO A 199 19.45 1.45 2.19
C PRO A 199 19.80 1.91 3.61
N GLU A 200 20.70 1.21 4.25
CA GLU A 200 21.39 1.73 5.44
C GLU A 200 22.14 3.00 5.02
N LYS A 201 22.10 4.06 5.85
CA LYS A 201 22.91 5.24 5.56
C LYS A 201 24.37 4.80 5.44
N THR A 202 24.88 4.72 4.22
CA THR A 202 26.33 4.77 4.03
C THR A 202 26.76 6.13 4.54
N GLY A 203 27.60 6.13 5.57
CA GLY A 203 28.12 7.36 6.14
C GLY A 203 28.65 8.26 5.04
N GLU A 204 28.16 9.48 4.98
CA GLU A 204 28.87 10.55 4.28
C GLU A 204 30.23 10.65 4.94
N CYS A 205 31.29 10.22 4.22
CA CYS A 205 32.66 10.54 4.56
C CYS A 205 32.92 12.03 4.37
#